data_f1d78c1f7ac0bdf679e804d9834f04fc
#
_entry.id   f1d78c1f7ac0bdf679e804d9834f04fc
#
_cell.length_a   1.000
_cell.length_b   1.000
_cell.length_c   1.000
_cell.angle_alpha   90.00
_cell.angle_beta   90.00
_cell.angle_gamma   90.00
#
_symmetry.space_group_name_H-M   'P 1'
#
loop_
_entity.id
_entity.type
_entity.pdbx_description
1 polymer ?
#
loop_
_entity_poly.entity_id
_entity_poly.type
_entity_poly.pdbx_seq_one_letter_code
_entity_poly.pdbx_strand_id
1 'polypeptide(L)'
;MGATGLLYTFYTLTPLHAGSGDSQGVVDLPIQREKHTQFPTVFSSSLKGSLRYLFENDDGLKSFVPEIFGKEGTESSTGNVVFTDAKVLLFPVRSSEGVFKWVTCPFALKRFVEDIKFIGGMSVGITTEPNVDDDSAIGFKKYDVPIVLEDFVLTASDKSSDASLTNTRESLSKLLPAASAQAAVNDRLLIVSDSVFKELVKVGTQVIARNELKENKISNNLWYEEVIPPDGLFYTVMRPRTKGNQSIDDLDTGLTKKVVQIGGNETIGYGFVQFSANLSEIVQADKGKEEEKKS
;
A
#
# COMPACT_ATOMS: atom_id res chain seq x y z
N MET A 1 -17.29 -13.65 -16.86
CA MET A 1 -16.86 -12.33 -17.35
C MET A 1 -15.45 -12.13 -16.82
N GLY A 2 -14.46 -11.87 -17.69
CA GLY A 2 -13.09 -11.60 -17.26
C GLY A 2 -13.01 -10.34 -16.38
N ALA A 3 -11.99 -10.25 -15.55
CA ALA A 3 -11.74 -9.07 -14.72
C ALA A 3 -11.67 -7.82 -15.61
N THR A 4 -12.30 -6.73 -15.17
CA THR A 4 -12.33 -5.47 -15.93
C THR A 4 -11.21 -4.51 -15.53
N GLY A 5 -10.27 -5.00 -14.74
CA GLY A 5 -9.11 -4.26 -14.24
C GLY A 5 -8.16 -5.14 -13.45
N LEU A 6 -7.05 -4.58 -13.05
CA LEU A 6 -6.02 -5.20 -12.22
C LEU A 6 -5.96 -4.51 -10.86
N LEU A 7 -5.75 -5.27 -9.79
CA LEU A 7 -5.43 -4.75 -8.48
C LEU A 7 -4.01 -5.19 -8.14
N TYR A 8 -3.16 -4.21 -7.90
CA TYR A 8 -1.81 -4.40 -7.40
C TYR A 8 -1.70 -3.96 -5.97
N THR A 9 -0.96 -4.72 -5.17
CA THR A 9 -0.39 -4.19 -3.95
C THR A 9 1.05 -3.76 -4.20
N PHE A 10 1.52 -2.79 -3.43
CA PHE A 10 2.94 -2.50 -3.32
C PHE A 10 3.36 -2.31 -1.87
N TYR A 11 4.56 -2.76 -1.59
CA TYR A 11 5.16 -2.76 -0.27
C TYR A 11 6.32 -1.76 -0.24
N THR A 12 6.35 -0.86 0.75
CA THR A 12 7.41 0.14 0.88
C THR A 12 8.69 -0.52 1.40
N LEU A 13 9.75 -0.50 0.59
CA LEU A 13 11.07 -1.02 0.96
C LEU A 13 11.91 0.04 1.68
N THR A 14 11.71 1.30 1.31
CA THR A 14 12.40 2.47 1.87
C THR A 14 11.40 3.55 2.21
N PRO A 15 11.77 4.58 3.00
CA PRO A 15 10.88 5.69 3.28
C PRO A 15 10.32 6.30 2.00
N LEU A 16 9.01 6.57 1.96
CA LEU A 16 8.32 7.08 0.78
C LEU A 16 7.83 8.50 1.03
N HIS A 17 8.32 9.46 0.26
CA HIS A 17 7.81 10.83 0.21
C HIS A 17 6.96 11.05 -1.05
N ALA A 18 5.66 10.79 -0.94
CA ALA A 18 4.68 11.25 -1.91
C ALA A 18 4.15 12.60 -1.42
N GLY A 19 4.80 13.69 -1.81
CA GLY A 19 4.50 15.03 -1.30
C GLY A 19 3.16 15.57 -1.79
N SER A 20 2.45 16.31 -0.92
CA SER A 20 1.20 17.01 -1.25
C SER A 20 1.40 18.45 -1.74
N GLY A 21 2.63 18.90 -1.83
CA GLY A 21 3.02 20.31 -2.04
C GLY A 21 3.34 20.99 -0.71
N ASP A 22 3.49 22.31 -0.76
CA ASP A 22 3.81 23.10 0.43
C ASP A 22 2.67 23.09 1.45
N SER A 23 3.02 23.12 2.74
CA SER A 23 2.08 23.16 3.84
C SER A 23 2.12 24.49 4.56
N GLN A 24 0.98 24.90 5.13
CA GLN A 24 0.89 25.99 6.13
C GLN A 24 1.02 25.47 7.58
N GLY A 25 1.29 24.16 7.75
CA GLY A 25 1.44 23.52 9.06
C GLY A 25 2.86 23.53 9.60
N VAL A 26 3.10 22.71 10.64
CA VAL A 26 4.42 22.53 11.29
C VAL A 26 5.41 21.78 10.39
N VAL A 27 4.90 20.93 9.49
CA VAL A 27 5.70 20.19 8.52
C VAL A 27 5.67 20.92 7.19
N ASP A 28 6.85 21.29 6.68
CA ASP A 28 6.97 22.06 5.44
C ASP A 28 6.54 21.26 4.22
N LEU A 29 6.96 19.99 4.16
CA LEU A 29 6.68 19.07 3.06
C LEU A 29 5.93 17.83 3.58
N PRO A 30 4.59 17.92 3.73
CA PRO A 30 3.77 16.79 4.17
C PRO A 30 3.53 15.79 3.04
N ILE A 31 3.22 14.54 3.44
CA ILE A 31 2.77 13.50 2.50
C ILE A 31 1.33 13.72 2.05
N GLN A 32 0.98 13.05 0.95
CA GLN A 32 -0.39 12.96 0.46
C GLN A 32 -1.26 12.17 1.44
N ARG A 33 -2.43 12.73 1.76
CA ARG A 33 -3.43 12.09 2.62
C ARG A 33 -4.83 12.26 2.04
N GLU A 34 -5.68 11.28 2.26
CA GLU A 34 -7.11 11.42 1.95
C GLU A 34 -7.72 12.46 2.90
N LYS A 35 -8.46 13.43 2.36
CA LYS A 35 -8.98 14.54 3.16
C LYS A 35 -9.95 14.09 4.27
N HIS A 36 -10.78 13.11 3.99
CA HIS A 36 -11.86 12.68 4.92
C HIS A 36 -11.41 11.67 5.97
N THR A 37 -10.45 10.80 5.65
CA THR A 37 -9.92 9.78 6.58
C THR A 37 -8.62 10.21 7.24
N GLN A 38 -7.84 11.08 6.59
CA GLN A 38 -6.46 11.41 6.91
C GLN A 38 -5.49 10.23 6.71
N PHE A 39 -5.94 9.17 6.05
CA PHE A 39 -5.08 8.03 5.74
C PHE A 39 -4.02 8.41 4.71
N PRO A 40 -2.77 7.93 4.88
CA PRO A 40 -1.73 8.09 3.87
C PRO A 40 -2.17 7.49 2.54
N THR A 41 -1.87 8.18 1.46
CA THR A 41 -2.21 7.76 0.10
C THR A 41 -1.09 8.16 -0.87
N VAL A 42 -1.06 7.56 -2.05
CA VAL A 42 -0.28 8.05 -3.18
C VAL A 42 -1.25 8.40 -4.29
N PHE A 43 -1.36 9.68 -4.63
CA PHE A 43 -2.28 10.12 -5.67
C PHE A 43 -1.97 9.45 -7.01
N SER A 44 -3.02 9.15 -7.75
CA SER A 44 -2.96 8.51 -9.06
C SER A 44 -2.05 9.26 -10.04
N SER A 45 -1.96 10.57 -9.94
CA SER A 45 -1.04 11.39 -10.73
C SER A 45 0.43 11.11 -10.43
N SER A 46 0.78 11.01 -9.14
CA SER A 46 2.13 10.66 -8.69
C SER A 46 2.49 9.23 -9.11
N LEU A 47 1.57 8.30 -8.89
CA LEU A 47 1.74 6.89 -9.26
C LEU A 47 1.92 6.75 -10.78
N LYS A 48 1.03 7.35 -11.58
CA LYS A 48 1.11 7.32 -13.04
C LYS A 48 2.41 7.93 -13.56
N GLY A 49 2.86 9.04 -12.96
CA GLY A 49 4.11 9.70 -13.35
C GLY A 49 5.33 8.81 -13.10
N SER A 50 5.42 8.20 -11.93
CA SER A 50 6.52 7.28 -11.59
C SER A 50 6.53 6.04 -12.48
N LEU A 51 5.36 5.44 -12.74
CA LEU A 51 5.26 4.28 -13.64
C LEU A 51 5.58 4.63 -15.09
N ARG A 52 5.15 5.81 -15.56
CA ARG A 52 5.54 6.30 -16.89
C ARG A 52 7.06 6.44 -16.99
N TYR A 53 7.71 7.04 -16.00
CA TYR A 53 9.15 7.18 -15.96
C TYR A 53 9.87 5.82 -16.00
N LEU A 54 9.39 4.83 -15.25
CA LEU A 54 9.90 3.46 -15.32
C LEU A 54 9.86 2.91 -16.76
N PHE A 55 8.68 3.02 -17.42
CA PHE A 55 8.48 2.48 -18.77
C PHE A 55 9.30 3.23 -19.82
N GLU A 56 9.46 4.54 -19.70
CA GLU A 56 10.27 5.36 -20.61
C GLU A 56 11.77 5.02 -20.56
N ASN A 57 12.25 4.55 -19.39
CA ASN A 57 13.66 4.23 -19.16
C ASN A 57 13.99 2.73 -19.22
N ASP A 58 13.03 1.88 -19.55
CA ASP A 58 13.20 0.43 -19.78
C ASP A 58 13.01 0.14 -21.29
N ASP A 59 14.09 -0.27 -21.99
CA ASP A 59 14.04 -0.49 -23.44
C ASP A 59 13.02 -1.54 -23.86
N GLY A 60 12.70 -2.51 -22.99
CA GLY A 60 11.69 -3.52 -23.24
C GLY A 60 10.24 -3.02 -23.06
N LEU A 61 10.04 -1.91 -22.34
CA LEU A 61 8.73 -1.37 -21.99
C LEU A 61 8.39 -0.07 -22.74
N LYS A 62 9.39 0.62 -23.27
CA LYS A 62 9.27 1.96 -23.87
C LYS A 62 8.22 2.03 -24.99
N SER A 63 8.08 0.96 -25.78
CA SER A 63 7.09 0.88 -26.85
C SER A 63 5.64 0.94 -26.38
N PHE A 64 5.36 0.58 -25.13
CA PHE A 64 4.02 0.58 -24.55
C PHE A 64 3.60 1.95 -23.98
N VAL A 65 4.54 2.89 -23.79
CA VAL A 65 4.28 4.19 -23.16
C VAL A 65 3.14 4.96 -23.80
N PRO A 66 3.08 5.12 -25.14
CA PRO A 66 2.01 5.89 -25.77
C PRO A 66 0.62 5.32 -25.55
N GLU A 67 0.50 4.00 -25.55
CA GLU A 67 -0.77 3.31 -25.36
C GLU A 67 -1.23 3.33 -23.89
N ILE A 68 -0.33 3.05 -22.95
CA ILE A 68 -0.66 2.98 -21.52
C ILE A 68 -0.89 4.38 -20.95
N PHE A 69 0.08 5.29 -21.14
CA PHE A 69 0.12 6.60 -20.45
C PHE A 69 -0.35 7.77 -21.30
N GLY A 70 -0.41 7.61 -22.63
CA GLY A 70 -0.73 8.65 -23.59
C GLY A 70 0.52 9.31 -24.19
N LYS A 71 0.28 10.12 -25.23
CA LYS A 71 1.30 10.94 -25.90
C LYS A 71 1.21 12.39 -25.47
N GLU A 72 2.35 13.06 -25.38
CA GLU A 72 2.47 14.49 -25.15
C GLU A 72 2.83 15.23 -26.46
N GLY A 73 2.62 16.54 -26.48
CA GLY A 73 2.95 17.42 -27.60
C GLY A 73 1.82 17.66 -28.59
N THR A 74 2.17 17.98 -29.85
CA THR A 74 1.22 18.41 -30.89
C THR A 74 0.24 17.31 -31.32
N GLU A 75 0.63 16.04 -31.21
CA GLU A 75 -0.23 14.87 -31.43
C GLU A 75 -0.63 14.20 -30.11
N SER A 76 -1.06 15.00 -29.13
CA SER A 76 -1.40 14.50 -27.80
C SER A 76 -2.54 13.50 -27.87
N SER A 77 -2.41 12.40 -27.14
CA SER A 77 -3.47 11.40 -26.97
C SER A 77 -3.57 10.94 -25.52
N THR A 78 -4.81 10.67 -25.10
CA THR A 78 -5.07 10.14 -23.76
C THR A 78 -4.65 8.67 -23.71
N GLY A 79 -3.95 8.27 -22.64
CA GLY A 79 -3.62 6.87 -22.41
C GLY A 79 -4.85 5.97 -22.17
N ASN A 80 -4.67 4.69 -22.40
CA ASN A 80 -5.75 3.70 -22.33
C ASN A 80 -5.90 3.03 -20.96
N VAL A 81 -5.03 3.35 -20.00
CA VAL A 81 -5.13 2.86 -18.63
C VAL A 81 -5.55 3.99 -17.68
N VAL A 82 -6.53 3.69 -16.84
CA VAL A 82 -6.98 4.53 -15.73
C VAL A 82 -6.30 4.05 -14.46
N PHE A 83 -5.64 4.96 -13.77
CA PHE A 83 -4.98 4.72 -12.49
C PHE A 83 -5.82 5.31 -11.37
N THR A 84 -6.01 4.59 -10.27
CA THR A 84 -6.62 5.12 -9.04
C THR A 84 -5.55 5.51 -8.04
N ASP A 85 -5.92 6.30 -7.04
CA ASP A 85 -5.04 6.57 -5.91
C ASP A 85 -4.69 5.26 -5.21
N ALA A 86 -3.45 5.16 -4.74
CA ALA A 86 -3.03 4.04 -3.93
C ALA A 86 -3.47 4.27 -2.49
N LYS A 87 -4.15 3.29 -1.91
CA LYS A 87 -4.77 3.33 -0.59
C LYS A 87 -3.99 2.44 0.38
N VAL A 88 -3.83 2.88 1.62
CA VAL A 88 -3.18 2.08 2.66
C VAL A 88 -4.04 0.88 3.03
N LEU A 89 -3.40 -0.29 3.20
CA LEU A 89 -4.05 -1.52 3.66
C LEU A 89 -3.44 -2.01 4.99
N LEU A 90 -2.10 -2.06 5.07
CA LEU A 90 -1.38 -2.35 6.30
C LEU A 90 -0.39 -1.22 6.57
N PHE A 91 -0.37 -0.72 7.79
CA PHE A 91 0.55 0.34 8.18
C PHE A 91 1.44 -0.13 9.34
N PRO A 92 2.76 0.05 9.27
CA PRO A 92 3.67 -0.33 10.35
C PRO A 92 3.62 0.71 11.46
N VAL A 93 3.49 0.26 12.70
CA VAL A 93 3.52 1.10 13.90
C VAL A 93 4.44 0.52 14.94
N ARG A 94 5.16 1.35 15.66
CA ARG A 94 6.03 0.94 16.77
C ARG A 94 5.20 0.21 17.83
N SER A 95 5.76 -0.84 18.42
CA SER A 95 5.07 -1.68 19.37
C SER A 95 5.94 -2.03 20.59
N SER A 96 5.33 -2.10 21.75
CA SER A 96 5.97 -2.61 22.98
C SER A 96 6.27 -4.10 22.91
N GLU A 97 5.59 -4.84 22.01
CA GLU A 97 5.78 -6.26 21.80
C GLU A 97 6.28 -6.54 20.39
N GLY A 98 7.50 -7.05 20.28
CA GLY A 98 8.25 -7.10 19.04
C GLY A 98 8.81 -5.73 18.64
N VAL A 99 9.22 -5.56 17.38
CA VAL A 99 9.81 -4.29 16.90
C VAL A 99 8.71 -3.34 16.41
N PHE A 100 7.77 -3.89 15.64
CA PHE A 100 6.62 -3.17 15.12
C PHE A 100 5.44 -4.13 14.88
N LYS A 101 4.26 -3.57 14.74
CA LYS A 101 3.06 -4.29 14.27
C LYS A 101 2.55 -3.70 12.97
N TRP A 102 2.02 -4.54 12.09
CA TRP A 102 1.14 -4.10 11.02
C TRP A 102 -0.26 -3.88 11.57
N VAL A 103 -0.77 -2.69 11.40
CA VAL A 103 -2.17 -2.38 11.76
C VAL A 103 -3.02 -2.20 10.52
N THR A 104 -4.26 -2.63 10.62
CA THR A 104 -5.36 -2.36 9.68
C THR A 104 -6.65 -2.11 10.45
N CYS A 105 -7.73 -1.74 9.75
CA CYS A 105 -9.01 -1.45 10.40
C CYS A 105 -10.19 -1.94 9.53
N PRO A 106 -11.41 -2.06 10.10
CA PRO A 106 -12.61 -2.48 9.37
C PRO A 106 -12.86 -1.68 8.09
N PHE A 107 -12.72 -0.35 8.14
CA PHE A 107 -12.90 0.52 6.97
C PHE A 107 -11.90 0.22 5.85
N ALA A 108 -10.62 0.02 6.16
CA ALA A 108 -9.59 -0.31 5.16
C ALA A 108 -9.86 -1.67 4.52
N LEU A 109 -10.22 -2.69 5.32
CA LEU A 109 -10.56 -4.03 4.86
C LEU A 109 -11.80 -4.03 3.95
N LYS A 110 -12.86 -3.32 4.37
CA LYS A 110 -14.11 -3.20 3.61
C LYS A 110 -13.85 -2.56 2.24
N ARG A 111 -13.15 -1.43 2.23
CA ARG A 111 -12.80 -0.70 1.01
C ARG A 111 -11.97 -1.55 0.06
N PHE A 112 -11.00 -2.30 0.57
CA PHE A 112 -10.20 -3.21 -0.24
C PHE A 112 -11.05 -4.28 -0.94
N VAL A 113 -11.98 -4.91 -0.21
CA VAL A 113 -12.91 -5.92 -0.78
C VAL A 113 -13.87 -5.30 -1.79
N GLU A 114 -14.35 -4.09 -1.54
CA GLU A 114 -15.23 -3.36 -2.48
C GLU A 114 -14.50 -3.00 -3.77
N ASP A 115 -13.25 -2.59 -3.70
CA ASP A 115 -12.41 -2.30 -4.87
C ASP A 115 -12.11 -3.56 -5.69
N ILE A 116 -11.94 -4.72 -5.06
CA ILE A 116 -11.83 -6.01 -5.75
C ILE A 116 -13.12 -6.33 -6.52
N LYS A 117 -14.27 -6.17 -5.89
CA LYS A 117 -15.57 -6.37 -6.54
C LYS A 117 -15.79 -5.42 -7.71
N PHE A 118 -15.37 -4.17 -7.55
CA PHE A 118 -15.49 -3.13 -8.57
C PHE A 118 -14.77 -3.48 -9.88
N ILE A 119 -13.64 -4.18 -9.82
CA ILE A 119 -12.91 -4.65 -11.01
C ILE A 119 -13.40 -6.01 -11.52
N GLY A 120 -14.49 -6.54 -10.98
CA GLY A 120 -15.01 -7.86 -11.32
C GLY A 120 -14.17 -9.01 -10.76
N GLY A 121 -13.36 -8.74 -9.71
CA GLY A 121 -12.56 -9.72 -9.02
C GLY A 121 -13.42 -10.69 -8.19
N MET A 122 -12.82 -11.83 -7.85
CA MET A 122 -13.47 -12.84 -7.01
C MET A 122 -13.44 -12.45 -5.54
N SER A 123 -14.31 -13.09 -4.75
CA SER A 123 -14.28 -12.93 -3.29
C SER A 123 -12.93 -13.38 -2.74
N VAL A 124 -12.32 -12.52 -1.96
CA VAL A 124 -11.19 -12.84 -1.09
C VAL A 124 -11.73 -13.13 0.30
N GLY A 125 -11.17 -14.11 1.01
CA GLY A 125 -11.63 -14.53 2.33
C GLY A 125 -11.36 -13.50 3.43
N ILE A 126 -11.74 -12.23 3.22
CA ILE A 126 -11.50 -11.11 4.14
C ILE A 126 -12.82 -10.72 4.82
N THR A 127 -12.83 -10.72 6.15
CA THR A 127 -13.91 -10.18 6.98
C THR A 127 -13.87 -8.66 6.92
N THR A 128 -14.95 -8.05 6.46
CA THR A 128 -15.00 -6.61 6.18
C THR A 128 -15.40 -5.76 7.39
N GLU A 129 -16.05 -6.36 8.38
CA GLU A 129 -16.57 -5.65 9.56
C GLU A 129 -16.28 -6.43 10.85
N PRO A 130 -14.96 -6.68 11.16
CA PRO A 130 -14.62 -7.27 12.45
C PRO A 130 -14.99 -6.30 13.57
N ASN A 131 -15.62 -6.80 14.62
CA ASN A 131 -16.01 -5.98 15.77
C ASN A 131 -14.78 -5.74 16.66
N VAL A 132 -14.36 -4.49 16.78
CA VAL A 132 -13.20 -4.06 17.58
C VAL A 132 -13.44 -2.66 18.15
N ASP A 133 -13.27 -2.52 19.46
CA ASP A 133 -13.47 -1.28 20.20
C ASP A 133 -12.18 -0.42 20.22
N ASP A 134 -12.30 0.86 20.60
CA ASP A 134 -11.19 1.83 20.58
C ASP A 134 -10.09 1.53 21.61
N ASP A 135 -10.36 0.72 22.63
CA ASP A 135 -9.41 0.28 23.66
C ASP A 135 -8.89 -1.15 23.42
N SER A 136 -9.25 -1.74 22.28
CA SER A 136 -8.94 -3.13 21.97
C SER A 136 -8.26 -3.30 20.61
N ALA A 137 -7.67 -4.48 20.41
CA ALA A 137 -7.15 -4.94 19.13
C ALA A 137 -7.45 -6.42 18.93
N ILE A 138 -7.61 -6.85 17.70
CA ILE A 138 -7.69 -8.26 17.31
C ILE A 138 -6.29 -8.70 16.87
N GLY A 139 -5.76 -9.73 17.53
CA GLY A 139 -4.50 -10.38 17.21
C GLY A 139 -4.70 -11.86 16.87
N PHE A 140 -3.61 -12.52 16.49
CA PHE A 140 -3.62 -13.92 16.04
C PHE A 140 -2.69 -14.80 16.89
N LYS A 141 -2.41 -14.35 18.08
CA LYS A 141 -1.71 -15.07 19.14
C LYS A 141 -2.15 -14.55 20.51
N LYS A 142 -1.80 -15.26 21.56
CA LYS A 142 -2.05 -14.82 22.93
C LYS A 142 -1.13 -13.65 23.31
N TYR A 143 -1.71 -12.67 23.98
CA TYR A 143 -1.03 -11.53 24.61
C TYR A 143 -1.30 -11.61 26.12
N ASP A 144 -0.26 -11.66 26.94
CA ASP A 144 -0.41 -11.78 28.41
C ASP A 144 -0.59 -10.41 29.08
N VAL A 145 -0.27 -9.34 28.39
CA VAL A 145 -0.39 -7.95 28.85
C VAL A 145 -0.93 -7.06 27.72
N PRO A 146 -1.52 -5.92 28.05
CA PRO A 146 -1.88 -4.93 27.03
C PRO A 146 -0.69 -4.54 26.17
N ILE A 147 -0.95 -4.33 24.89
CA ILE A 147 0.06 -3.91 23.92
C ILE A 147 0.05 -2.39 23.76
N VAL A 148 1.21 -1.78 23.68
CA VAL A 148 1.34 -0.34 23.39
C VAL A 148 1.74 -0.18 21.92
N LEU A 149 0.92 0.53 21.16
CA LEU A 149 1.16 0.92 19.77
C LEU A 149 1.33 2.43 19.71
N GLU A 150 2.54 2.91 19.40
CA GLU A 150 2.92 4.30 19.59
C GLU A 150 2.59 4.75 21.03
N ASP A 151 1.58 5.59 21.22
CA ASP A 151 1.11 6.08 22.53
C ASP A 151 -0.25 5.46 22.94
N PHE A 152 -0.78 4.48 22.20
CA PHE A 152 -2.05 3.81 22.47
C PHE A 152 -1.85 2.51 23.23
N VAL A 153 -2.53 2.36 24.36
CA VAL A 153 -2.55 1.12 25.15
C VAL A 153 -3.81 0.35 24.78
N LEU A 154 -3.65 -0.85 24.22
CA LEU A 154 -4.76 -1.66 23.71
C LEU A 154 -4.75 -3.06 24.34
N THR A 155 -5.93 -3.60 24.62
CA THR A 155 -6.12 -5.00 25.02
C THR A 155 -6.26 -5.87 23.77
N ALA A 156 -5.22 -6.64 23.45
CA ALA A 156 -5.27 -7.51 22.27
C ALA A 156 -5.92 -8.86 22.58
N SER A 157 -7.00 -9.18 21.84
CA SER A 157 -7.68 -10.48 21.92
C SER A 157 -7.13 -11.46 20.89
N ASP A 158 -6.81 -12.69 21.33
CA ASP A 158 -6.41 -13.77 20.42
C ASP A 158 -7.61 -14.31 19.66
N LYS A 159 -7.60 -14.18 18.35
CA LYS A 159 -8.61 -14.70 17.43
C LYS A 159 -8.05 -15.75 16.46
N SER A 160 -6.96 -16.39 16.83
CA SER A 160 -6.34 -17.47 16.03
C SER A 160 -7.26 -18.67 15.78
N SER A 161 -8.27 -18.89 16.63
CA SER A 161 -9.29 -19.92 16.48
C SER A 161 -10.53 -19.49 15.69
N ASP A 162 -10.70 -18.20 15.38
CA ASP A 162 -11.79 -17.69 14.55
C ASP A 162 -11.49 -17.92 13.07
N ALA A 163 -12.23 -18.81 12.43
CA ALA A 163 -11.99 -19.20 11.04
C ALA A 163 -12.09 -18.00 10.06
N SER A 164 -13.02 -17.09 10.26
CA SER A 164 -13.23 -15.92 9.40
C SER A 164 -12.07 -14.93 9.50
N LEU A 165 -11.59 -14.65 10.71
CA LEU A 165 -10.45 -13.77 10.94
C LEU A 165 -9.14 -14.44 10.54
N THR A 166 -9.02 -15.76 10.71
CA THR A 166 -7.86 -16.53 10.20
C THR A 166 -7.78 -16.46 8.69
N ASN A 167 -8.89 -16.61 7.96
CA ASN A 167 -8.92 -16.42 6.51
C ASN A 167 -8.51 -15.00 6.11
N THR A 168 -8.94 -13.99 6.86
CA THR A 168 -8.53 -12.59 6.65
C THR A 168 -7.01 -12.45 6.78
N ARG A 169 -6.43 -12.96 7.86
CA ARG A 169 -4.98 -12.96 8.09
C ARG A 169 -4.22 -13.65 6.95
N GLU A 170 -4.68 -14.84 6.52
CA GLU A 170 -4.04 -15.59 5.44
C GLU A 170 -4.13 -14.87 4.09
N SER A 171 -5.26 -14.25 3.80
CA SER A 171 -5.43 -13.44 2.60
C SER A 171 -4.49 -12.24 2.59
N LEU A 172 -4.39 -11.52 3.70
CA LEU A 172 -3.46 -10.39 3.83
C LEU A 172 -1.98 -10.83 3.77
N SER A 173 -1.65 -12.00 4.35
CA SER A 173 -0.30 -12.56 4.28
C SER A 173 0.17 -12.76 2.84
N LYS A 174 -0.68 -13.27 1.97
CA LYS A 174 -0.36 -13.52 0.55
C LYS A 174 -0.07 -12.24 -0.25
N LEU A 175 -0.50 -11.09 0.24
CA LEU A 175 -0.24 -9.80 -0.41
C LEU A 175 1.16 -9.25 -0.11
N LEU A 176 1.86 -9.80 0.88
CA LEU A 176 3.21 -9.38 1.23
C LEU A 176 4.25 -10.03 0.30
N PRO A 177 5.28 -9.30 -0.13
CA PRO A 177 6.17 -9.74 -1.20
C PRO A 177 7.16 -10.84 -0.78
N ALA A 178 7.57 -10.87 0.48
CA ALA A 178 8.60 -11.78 0.97
C ALA A 178 8.02 -12.87 1.87
N ALA A 179 8.53 -14.11 1.73
CA ALA A 179 8.13 -15.24 2.56
C ALA A 179 8.37 -14.98 4.07
N SER A 180 9.42 -14.24 4.42
CA SER A 180 9.69 -13.83 5.81
C SER A 180 8.63 -12.88 6.37
N ALA A 181 8.15 -11.93 5.56
CA ALA A 181 7.05 -11.04 5.94
C ALA A 181 5.74 -11.84 6.08
N GLN A 182 5.47 -12.74 5.13
CA GLN A 182 4.30 -13.63 5.19
C GLN A 182 4.31 -14.51 6.45
N ALA A 183 5.45 -15.09 6.81
CA ALA A 183 5.60 -15.89 8.04
C ALA A 183 5.41 -15.06 9.32
N ALA A 184 5.77 -13.79 9.31
CA ALA A 184 5.66 -12.90 10.46
C ALA A 184 4.24 -12.35 10.72
N VAL A 185 3.28 -12.58 9.82
CA VAL A 185 1.92 -12.01 9.93
C VAL A 185 1.22 -12.45 11.21
N ASN A 186 1.38 -13.70 11.66
CA ASN A 186 0.78 -14.18 12.89
C ASN A 186 1.20 -13.36 14.13
N ASP A 187 2.45 -12.94 14.16
CA ASP A 187 3.02 -12.19 15.27
C ASP A 187 2.82 -10.68 15.14
N ARG A 188 2.65 -10.18 13.92
CA ARG A 188 2.70 -8.75 13.65
C ARG A 188 1.36 -8.12 13.26
N LEU A 189 0.41 -8.88 12.72
CA LEU A 189 -0.87 -8.30 12.28
C LEU A 189 -1.79 -8.04 13.46
N LEU A 190 -2.30 -6.81 13.51
CA LEU A 190 -3.38 -6.39 14.41
C LEU A 190 -4.48 -5.68 13.63
N ILE A 191 -5.73 -5.95 13.99
CA ILE A 191 -6.86 -5.17 13.51
C ILE A 191 -7.30 -4.28 14.67
N VAL A 192 -7.34 -2.97 14.46
CA VAL A 192 -7.75 -1.96 15.43
C VAL A 192 -9.00 -1.25 14.93
N SER A 193 -9.68 -0.45 15.77
CA SER A 193 -10.82 0.34 15.33
C SER A 193 -10.43 1.38 14.28
N ASP A 194 -11.40 1.86 13.52
CA ASP A 194 -11.18 2.92 12.51
C ASP A 194 -10.64 4.21 13.13
N SER A 195 -11.11 4.55 14.32
CA SER A 195 -10.68 5.72 15.10
C SER A 195 -9.20 5.61 15.50
N VAL A 196 -8.82 4.48 16.05
CA VAL A 196 -7.43 4.20 16.47
C VAL A 196 -6.50 4.13 15.26
N PHE A 197 -6.91 3.45 14.19
CA PHE A 197 -6.13 3.39 12.96
C PHE A 197 -5.85 4.78 12.39
N LYS A 198 -6.87 5.66 12.35
CA LYS A 198 -6.74 7.04 11.88
C LYS A 198 -5.66 7.80 12.65
N GLU A 199 -5.60 7.65 13.96
CA GLU A 199 -4.58 8.34 14.76
C GLU A 199 -3.20 7.67 14.61
N LEU A 200 -3.13 6.33 14.60
CA LEU A 200 -1.88 5.61 14.40
C LEU A 200 -1.19 5.94 13.06
N VAL A 201 -1.93 6.08 11.97
CA VAL A 201 -1.33 6.46 10.66
C VAL A 201 -0.89 7.93 10.59
N LYS A 202 -1.29 8.77 11.55
CA LYS A 202 -0.78 10.15 11.66
C LYS A 202 0.51 10.19 12.45
N VAL A 203 0.56 9.52 13.61
CA VAL A 203 1.73 9.55 14.49
C VAL A 203 2.83 8.59 14.06
N GLY A 204 2.49 7.54 13.31
CA GLY A 204 3.42 6.54 12.79
C GLY A 204 4.19 6.96 11.53
N THR A 205 3.90 8.12 10.93
CA THR A 205 4.77 8.69 9.88
C THR A 205 6.00 9.33 10.51
N GLN A 206 7.10 9.38 9.75
CA GLN A 206 8.32 10.04 10.21
C GLN A 206 8.38 11.49 9.72
N VAL A 207 8.77 12.39 10.59
CA VAL A 207 9.12 13.77 10.24
C VAL A 207 10.63 13.92 10.35
N ILE A 208 11.28 14.23 9.24
CA ILE A 208 12.73 14.28 9.10
C ILE A 208 13.17 15.72 8.86
N ALA A 209 14.09 16.23 9.71
CA ALA A 209 14.72 17.50 9.46
C ALA A 209 15.73 17.39 8.32
N ARG A 210 15.61 18.23 7.32
CA ARG A 210 16.53 18.39 6.21
C ARG A 210 17.27 19.70 6.33
N ASN A 211 18.53 19.69 6.00
CA ASN A 211 19.37 20.88 6.06
C ASN A 211 20.24 21.01 4.82
N GLU A 212 20.15 22.14 4.17
CA GLU A 212 21.09 22.57 3.13
C GLU A 212 22.24 23.31 3.78
N LEU A 213 23.46 22.86 3.51
CA LEU A 213 24.67 23.49 4.06
C LEU A 213 25.35 24.35 3.00
N LYS A 214 25.86 25.53 3.42
CA LYS A 214 26.80 26.31 2.66
C LYS A 214 28.18 25.62 2.62
N GLU A 215 29.10 26.12 1.76
CA GLU A 215 30.47 25.61 1.64
C GLU A 215 31.22 25.58 2.97
N ASN A 216 30.96 26.55 3.86
CA ASN A 216 31.53 26.63 5.21
C ASN A 216 30.80 25.75 6.23
N LYS A 217 29.90 24.86 5.80
CA LYS A 217 29.06 23.94 6.63
C LYS A 217 28.09 24.64 7.58
N ILE A 218 27.82 25.92 7.40
CA ILE A 218 26.74 26.62 8.09
C ILE A 218 25.42 26.33 7.39
N SER A 219 24.35 26.11 8.18
CA SER A 219 22.99 25.91 7.67
C SER A 219 22.57 27.08 6.77
N ASN A 220 22.13 26.77 5.56
CA ASN A 220 21.54 27.70 4.61
C ASN A 220 20.02 27.67 4.65
N ASN A 221 19.46 26.45 4.69
CA ASN A 221 18.04 26.22 4.76
C ASN A 221 17.74 24.98 5.60
N LEU A 222 16.70 25.02 6.41
CA LEU A 222 16.21 23.91 7.24
C LEU A 222 14.72 23.73 6.96
N TRP A 223 14.30 22.51 6.65
CA TRP A 223 12.88 22.18 6.48
C TRP A 223 12.56 20.81 7.05
N TYR A 224 11.30 20.57 7.32
CA TYR A 224 10.79 19.31 7.83
C TYR A 224 10.00 18.58 6.75
N GLU A 225 10.38 17.34 6.50
CA GLU A 225 9.78 16.47 5.49
C GLU A 225 9.11 15.26 6.16
N GLU A 226 7.84 15.04 5.84
CA GLU A 226 7.11 13.87 6.29
C GLU A 226 7.31 12.72 5.30
N VAL A 227 7.46 11.48 5.81
CA VAL A 227 7.59 10.28 4.99
C VAL A 227 6.75 9.13 5.54
N ILE A 228 6.22 8.32 4.64
CA ILE A 228 5.64 7.01 4.96
C ILE A 228 6.81 6.07 5.29
N PRO A 229 6.76 5.34 6.42
CA PRO A 229 7.84 4.43 6.79
C PRO A 229 7.95 3.23 5.82
N PRO A 230 9.10 2.54 5.79
CA PRO A 230 9.20 1.20 5.21
C PRO A 230 8.19 0.24 5.85
N ASP A 231 8.00 -0.92 5.22
CA ASP A 231 7.10 -1.98 5.70
C ASP A 231 5.59 -1.67 5.58
N GLY A 232 5.18 -0.59 4.93
CA GLY A 232 3.78 -0.30 4.62
C GLY A 232 3.28 -1.07 3.40
N LEU A 233 2.03 -1.56 3.45
CA LEU A 233 1.35 -2.19 2.33
C LEU A 233 0.23 -1.29 1.82
N PHE A 234 0.33 -0.93 0.56
CA PHE A 234 -0.67 -0.14 -0.17
C PHE A 234 -1.24 -0.95 -1.33
N TYR A 235 -2.40 -0.55 -1.83
CA TYR A 235 -2.97 -1.13 -3.05
C TYR A 235 -3.54 -0.06 -3.96
N THR A 236 -3.59 -0.34 -5.24
CA THR A 236 -4.19 0.51 -6.27
C THR A 236 -4.94 -0.33 -7.29
N VAL A 237 -5.95 0.26 -7.91
CA VAL A 237 -6.70 -0.33 -9.01
C VAL A 237 -6.29 0.33 -10.31
N MET A 238 -6.04 -0.48 -11.32
CA MET A 238 -5.76 -0.04 -12.68
C MET A 238 -6.75 -0.67 -13.65
N ARG A 239 -7.34 0.11 -14.54
CA ARG A 239 -8.39 -0.36 -15.46
C ARG A 239 -8.12 0.07 -16.88
N PRO A 240 -8.47 -0.76 -17.88
CA PRO A 240 -8.52 -0.29 -19.25
C PRO A 240 -9.63 0.78 -19.39
N ARG A 241 -9.38 1.85 -20.13
CA ARG A 241 -10.37 2.87 -20.43
C ARG A 241 -11.48 2.36 -21.33
N THR A 242 -11.13 1.48 -22.27
CA THR A 242 -12.04 0.77 -23.16
C THR A 242 -11.92 -0.73 -22.98
N LYS A 243 -13.05 -1.46 -23.03
CA LYS A 243 -13.05 -2.91 -22.89
C LYS A 243 -12.25 -3.57 -24.04
N GLY A 244 -11.48 -4.60 -23.69
CA GLY A 244 -10.69 -5.38 -24.64
C GLY A 244 -9.42 -4.70 -25.14
N ASN A 245 -8.99 -3.64 -24.46
CA ASN A 245 -7.72 -2.99 -24.77
C ASN A 245 -6.55 -3.74 -24.13
N GLN A 246 -5.54 -4.07 -24.93
CA GLN A 246 -4.33 -4.83 -24.54
C GLN A 246 -3.42 -4.05 -23.56
N SER A 247 -3.54 -2.72 -23.48
CA SER A 247 -2.64 -1.89 -22.66
C SER A 247 -2.59 -2.28 -21.19
N ILE A 248 -3.62 -2.96 -20.67
CA ILE A 248 -3.63 -3.44 -19.29
C ILE A 248 -2.72 -4.66 -19.10
N ASP A 249 -2.64 -5.55 -20.09
CA ASP A 249 -1.78 -6.73 -20.06
C ASP A 249 -0.31 -6.32 -20.28
N ASP A 250 -0.08 -5.30 -21.12
CA ASP A 250 1.26 -4.69 -21.31
C ASP A 250 1.76 -4.04 -20.02
N LEU A 251 0.86 -3.37 -19.30
CA LEU A 251 1.17 -2.81 -17.97
C LEU A 251 1.51 -3.92 -16.96
N ASP A 252 0.73 -5.01 -16.94
CA ASP A 252 0.97 -6.16 -16.04
C ASP A 252 2.35 -6.79 -16.27
N THR A 253 2.70 -6.99 -17.54
CA THR A 253 4.04 -7.48 -17.92
C THR A 253 5.16 -6.60 -17.37
N GLY A 254 4.95 -5.27 -17.33
CA GLY A 254 5.91 -4.30 -16.85
C GLY A 254 6.01 -4.18 -15.32
N LEU A 255 4.97 -4.55 -14.58
CA LEU A 255 4.90 -4.28 -13.12
C LEU A 255 5.06 -5.49 -12.23
N THR A 256 4.66 -6.68 -12.67
CA THR A 256 4.66 -7.87 -11.82
C THR A 256 6.01 -8.10 -11.15
N LYS A 257 6.02 -8.08 -9.82
CA LYS A 257 7.19 -8.28 -8.93
C LYS A 257 8.34 -7.30 -9.14
N LYS A 258 8.14 -6.18 -9.82
CA LYS A 258 9.18 -5.15 -10.00
C LYS A 258 9.31 -4.26 -8.77
N VAL A 259 10.55 -3.80 -8.55
CA VAL A 259 10.84 -2.68 -7.65
C VAL A 259 10.76 -1.40 -8.46
N VAL A 260 9.98 -0.46 -7.97
CA VAL A 260 9.70 0.82 -8.62
C VAL A 260 10.01 1.95 -7.64
N GLN A 261 10.52 3.06 -8.12
CA GLN A 261 10.66 4.27 -7.33
C GLN A 261 9.41 5.15 -7.51
N ILE A 262 8.82 5.58 -6.38
CA ILE A 262 7.64 6.44 -6.34
C ILE A 262 7.93 7.65 -5.46
N GLY A 263 7.48 8.83 -5.88
CA GLY A 263 7.62 10.07 -5.13
C GLY A 263 8.98 10.74 -5.30
N GLY A 264 9.33 11.60 -4.34
CA GLY A 264 10.58 12.38 -4.37
C GLY A 264 11.77 11.67 -3.75
N ASN A 265 12.92 12.34 -3.80
CA ASN A 265 14.13 11.96 -3.08
C ASN A 265 14.80 10.63 -3.52
N GLU A 266 14.66 10.26 -4.79
CA GLU A 266 15.23 9.05 -5.37
C GLU A 266 16.75 8.94 -5.11
N THR A 267 17.49 10.02 -5.32
CA THR A 267 18.97 10.03 -5.21
C THR A 267 19.50 9.80 -3.81
N ILE A 268 18.63 9.92 -2.80
CA ILE A 268 18.95 9.59 -1.41
C ILE A 268 18.28 8.29 -0.94
N GLY A 269 17.76 7.48 -1.89
CA GLY A 269 17.27 6.14 -1.65
C GLY A 269 15.81 6.05 -1.21
N TYR A 270 15.02 7.10 -1.40
CA TYR A 270 13.60 7.09 -1.00
C TYR A 270 12.69 6.58 -2.09
N GLY A 271 11.53 6.09 -1.67
CA GLY A 271 10.43 5.74 -2.55
C GLY A 271 10.54 4.39 -3.25
N PHE A 272 11.51 3.55 -2.91
CA PHE A 272 11.54 2.20 -3.47
C PHE A 272 10.41 1.36 -2.89
N VAL A 273 9.56 0.86 -3.79
CA VAL A 273 8.44 -0.02 -3.45
C VAL A 273 8.49 -1.28 -4.30
N GLN A 274 8.07 -2.40 -3.76
CA GLN A 274 7.96 -3.66 -4.50
C GLN A 274 6.50 -3.93 -4.84
N PHE A 275 6.17 -3.97 -6.12
CA PHE A 275 4.86 -4.40 -6.60
C PHE A 275 4.71 -5.93 -6.45
N SER A 276 3.51 -6.37 -6.06
CA SER A 276 3.13 -7.78 -6.08
C SER A 276 2.79 -8.24 -7.50
N ALA A 277 2.53 -9.54 -7.67
CA ALA A 277 1.72 -10.02 -8.79
C ALA A 277 0.30 -9.45 -8.68
N ASN A 278 -0.42 -9.35 -9.80
CA ASN A 278 -1.80 -8.90 -9.74
C ASN A 278 -2.67 -9.89 -8.95
N LEU A 279 -3.69 -9.38 -8.26
CA LEU A 279 -4.48 -10.17 -7.32
C LEU A 279 -5.24 -11.33 -8.00
N SER A 280 -5.56 -11.21 -9.29
CA SER A 280 -6.24 -12.28 -10.05
C SER A 280 -5.39 -13.54 -10.15
N GLU A 281 -4.06 -13.41 -10.23
CA GLU A 281 -3.15 -14.56 -10.21
C GLU A 281 -3.08 -15.23 -8.83
N ILE A 282 -3.07 -14.44 -7.77
CA ILE A 282 -3.03 -14.94 -6.39
C ILE A 282 -4.29 -15.76 -6.08
N VAL A 283 -5.45 -15.31 -6.52
CA VAL A 283 -6.75 -16.00 -6.31
C VAL A 283 -6.88 -17.26 -7.17
N GLN A 284 -6.33 -17.29 -8.39
CA GLN A 284 -6.32 -18.47 -9.24
C GLN A 284 -5.40 -19.59 -8.71
N ALA A 285 -4.24 -19.23 -8.17
CA ALA A 285 -3.31 -20.19 -7.59
C ALA A 285 -3.90 -20.95 -6.40
N ASP A 286 -4.82 -20.34 -5.65
CA ASP A 286 -5.51 -21.02 -4.55
C ASP A 286 -6.56 -22.04 -5.01
N LYS A 287 -7.26 -21.79 -6.10
CA LYS A 287 -8.22 -22.76 -6.66
C LYS A 287 -7.55 -24.04 -7.14
N GLY A 288 -6.40 -23.91 -7.80
CA GLY A 288 -5.64 -25.09 -8.24
C GLY A 288 -5.21 -25.99 -7.08
N LYS A 289 -4.84 -25.40 -5.93
CA LYS A 289 -4.45 -26.15 -4.73
C LYS A 289 -5.64 -26.80 -3.98
N GLU A 290 -6.83 -26.21 -4.08
CA GLU A 290 -8.05 -26.82 -3.49
C GLU A 290 -8.60 -27.98 -4.33
N GLU A 291 -8.45 -27.92 -5.64
CA GLU A 291 -8.83 -29.01 -6.56
C GLU A 291 -7.88 -30.20 -6.46
N GLU A 292 -6.56 -29.96 -6.33
CA GLU A 292 -5.58 -31.03 -6.08
C GLU A 292 -5.74 -31.75 -4.73
N LYS A 293 -6.28 -31.06 -3.69
CA LYS A 293 -6.57 -31.68 -2.40
C LYS A 293 -7.88 -32.46 -2.34
N LYS A 294 -8.74 -32.32 -3.37
CA LYS A 294 -10.02 -33.03 -3.47
C LYS A 294 -10.00 -34.20 -4.46
N SER A 295 -8.93 -34.36 -5.22
CA SER A 295 -8.66 -35.51 -6.07
C SER A 295 -7.73 -36.50 -5.35
#